data_a1d10eed0ab2736d1e382c24fa0a22af
#
_entry.id   a1d10eed0ab2736d1e382c24fa0a22af
#
_cell.length_a   1.000
_cell.length_b   1.000
_cell.length_c   1.000
_cell.angle_alpha   90.00
_cell.angle_beta   90.00
_cell.angle_gamma   90.00
#
_symmetry.space_group_name_H-M   'P 1'
#
loop_
_entity.id
_entity.type
_entity.pdbx_description
1 polymer ?
#
loop_
_entity_poly.entity_id
_entity_poly.type
_entity_poly.pdbx_seq_one_letter_code
_entity_poly.pdbx_strand_id
1 'polypeptide(L)'
;MPPQEVPGLVAHLFRHQAGRLVALLTGALGARHLQLAEDVVQDALIAALHTWPLRGVPDNPPAWLLQVARRRAIDVLRRDRSFSEKAEPLLIAHLARAASDADTELDDTLALMFMTCHPTLPSESRIALTLKVAGGFSVDEIARGLFADPRAVAQRLVRAKRQLRDEGLEVALPSAGDLPARLESVLDSLSVMFTTGYGAGDGDTLIHEDVCLEAVRLARLLVRHPATTTPETHAFVALLLLQAARLPARVTDSGDLAVLSEQDRARWLWPLVHEALH
;
A
#
# COMPACT_ATOMS: atom_id res chain seq x y z
N MET A 1 -15.50 16.61 16.86
CA MET A 1 -15.43 16.78 15.41
C MET A 1 -16.84 16.75 14.85
N PRO A 2 -17.26 17.70 14.01
CA PRO A 2 -18.61 17.72 13.45
C PRO A 2 -18.80 16.50 12.50
N PRO A 3 -20.04 15.96 12.40
CA PRO A 3 -20.34 14.78 11.58
C PRO A 3 -19.93 14.90 10.11
N GLN A 4 -19.85 16.12 9.60
CA GLN A 4 -19.47 16.43 8.21
C GLN A 4 -17.97 16.18 7.91
N GLU A 5 -17.10 16.12 8.92
CA GLU A 5 -15.66 15.89 8.78
C GLU A 5 -15.31 14.38 8.83
N VAL A 6 -16.21 13.53 9.31
CA VAL A 6 -15.96 12.09 9.46
C VAL A 6 -15.69 11.40 8.13
N PRO A 7 -16.42 11.63 7.02
CA PRO A 7 -16.10 11.01 5.74
C PRO A 7 -14.69 11.35 5.24
N GLY A 8 -14.26 12.60 5.38
CA GLY A 8 -12.91 13.02 5.02
C GLY A 8 -11.82 12.34 5.85
N LEU A 9 -12.03 12.23 7.17
CA LEU A 9 -11.14 11.49 8.06
C LEU A 9 -11.08 10.01 7.70
N VAL A 10 -12.23 9.37 7.45
CA VAL A 10 -12.26 7.95 7.06
C VAL A 10 -11.59 7.74 5.72
N ALA A 11 -11.78 8.63 4.74
CA ALA A 11 -11.08 8.57 3.46
C ALA A 11 -9.56 8.71 3.62
N HIS A 12 -9.11 9.60 4.51
CA HIS A 12 -7.68 9.74 4.85
C HIS A 12 -7.14 8.47 5.53
N LEU A 13 -7.86 7.93 6.51
CA LEU A 13 -7.47 6.68 7.17
C LEU A 13 -7.50 5.49 6.22
N PHE A 14 -8.47 5.43 5.29
CA PHE A 14 -8.51 4.43 4.25
C PHE A 14 -7.20 4.43 3.47
N ARG A 15 -6.80 5.56 2.94
CA ARG A 15 -5.60 5.69 2.10
C ARG A 15 -4.31 5.36 2.85
N HIS A 16 -4.19 5.77 4.13
CA HIS A 16 -2.94 5.63 4.89
C HIS A 16 -2.87 4.41 5.81
N GLN A 17 -4.02 3.82 6.18
CA GLN A 17 -4.05 2.73 7.15
C GLN A 17 -4.53 1.40 6.57
N ALA A 18 -5.26 1.40 5.44
CA ALA A 18 -5.81 0.17 4.88
C ALA A 18 -4.72 -0.85 4.54
N GLY A 19 -3.69 -0.42 3.82
CA GLY A 19 -2.56 -1.30 3.45
C GLY A 19 -1.85 -1.88 4.67
N ARG A 20 -1.61 -1.07 5.70
CA ARG A 20 -1.05 -1.50 6.98
C ARG A 20 -1.92 -2.56 7.65
N LEU A 21 -3.22 -2.33 7.76
CA LEU A 21 -4.15 -3.28 8.41
C LEU A 21 -4.24 -4.59 7.61
N VAL A 22 -4.24 -4.51 6.27
CA VAL A 22 -4.20 -5.69 5.41
C VAL A 22 -2.89 -6.45 5.61
N ALA A 23 -1.74 -5.77 5.71
CA ALA A 23 -0.44 -6.40 5.97
C ALA A 23 -0.45 -7.18 7.29
N LEU A 24 -0.87 -6.55 8.39
CA LEU A 24 -0.97 -7.16 9.71
C LEU A 24 -1.88 -8.40 9.70
N LEU A 25 -3.05 -8.30 9.08
CA LEU A 25 -3.99 -9.42 9.02
C LEU A 25 -3.48 -10.54 8.10
N THR A 26 -2.86 -10.18 6.97
CA THR A 26 -2.33 -11.17 6.03
C THR A 26 -1.09 -11.87 6.60
N GLY A 27 -0.20 -11.14 7.30
CA GLY A 27 0.92 -11.71 8.04
C GLY A 27 0.47 -12.74 9.07
N ALA A 28 -0.60 -12.44 9.81
CA ALA A 28 -1.17 -13.34 10.81
C ALA A 28 -1.94 -14.53 10.22
N LEU A 29 -2.64 -14.36 9.10
CA LEU A 29 -3.55 -15.36 8.51
C LEU A 29 -2.92 -16.15 7.36
N GLY A 30 -1.85 -15.63 6.76
CA GLY A 30 -1.20 -16.17 5.57
C GLY A 30 -1.82 -15.68 4.24
N ALA A 31 -1.05 -15.81 3.16
CA ALA A 31 -1.37 -15.31 1.82
C ALA A 31 -2.73 -15.79 1.28
N ARG A 32 -3.13 -17.02 1.61
CA ARG A 32 -4.43 -17.60 1.20
C ARG A 32 -5.63 -16.77 1.66
N HIS A 33 -5.47 -15.99 2.73
CA HIS A 33 -6.51 -15.16 3.34
C HIS A 33 -6.38 -13.67 2.97
N LEU A 34 -5.56 -13.32 1.98
CA LEU A 34 -5.38 -11.93 1.52
C LEU A 34 -6.73 -11.28 1.16
N GLN A 35 -7.60 -11.98 0.44
CA GLN A 35 -8.93 -11.45 0.10
C GLN A 35 -9.77 -11.20 1.36
N LEU A 36 -9.76 -12.13 2.31
CA LEU A 36 -10.46 -11.94 3.60
C LEU A 36 -9.91 -10.73 4.35
N ALA A 37 -8.58 -10.56 4.39
CA ALA A 37 -7.97 -9.40 5.05
C ALA A 37 -8.44 -8.08 4.45
N GLU A 38 -8.49 -7.97 3.12
CA GLU A 38 -9.02 -6.77 2.44
C GLU A 38 -10.51 -6.55 2.76
N ASP A 39 -11.34 -7.59 2.67
CA ASP A 39 -12.78 -7.50 2.90
C ASP A 39 -13.10 -7.01 4.33
N VAL A 40 -12.44 -7.58 5.34
CA VAL A 40 -12.69 -7.18 6.74
C VAL A 40 -12.13 -5.80 7.09
N VAL A 41 -11.06 -5.36 6.43
CA VAL A 41 -10.55 -3.98 6.55
C VAL A 41 -11.54 -3.01 5.92
N GLN A 42 -12.04 -3.30 4.72
CA GLN A 42 -13.06 -2.49 4.07
C GLN A 42 -14.34 -2.41 4.92
N ASP A 43 -14.78 -3.53 5.47
CA ASP A 43 -15.91 -3.60 6.38
C ASP A 43 -15.70 -2.77 7.66
N ALA A 44 -14.47 -2.74 8.20
CA ALA A 44 -14.16 -1.93 9.38
C ALA A 44 -14.26 -0.42 9.06
N LEU A 45 -13.82 -0.02 7.88
CA LEU A 45 -13.93 1.37 7.41
C LEU A 45 -15.39 1.78 7.16
N ILE A 46 -16.21 0.88 6.58
CA ILE A 46 -17.64 1.10 6.45
C ILE A 46 -18.29 1.22 7.83
N ALA A 47 -17.92 0.39 8.80
CA ALA A 47 -18.40 0.50 10.17
C ALA A 47 -18.02 1.83 10.83
N ALA A 48 -16.83 2.36 10.55
CA ALA A 48 -16.40 3.69 11.01
C ALA A 48 -17.29 4.80 10.45
N LEU A 49 -17.60 4.76 9.14
CA LEU A 49 -18.51 5.72 8.49
C LEU A 49 -19.91 5.76 9.12
N HIS A 50 -20.39 4.61 9.59
CA HIS A 50 -21.71 4.51 10.25
C HIS A 50 -21.68 4.83 11.74
N THR A 51 -20.57 4.52 12.42
CA THR A 51 -20.50 4.59 13.89
C THR A 51 -20.00 5.94 14.38
N TRP A 52 -18.97 6.50 13.77
CA TRP A 52 -18.29 7.70 14.26
C TRP A 52 -19.13 8.98 14.16
N PRO A 53 -20.00 9.17 13.14
CA PRO A 53 -20.91 10.32 13.15
C PRO A 53 -21.87 10.33 14.33
N LEU A 54 -22.22 9.15 14.89
CA LEU A 54 -23.21 9.00 15.96
C LEU A 54 -22.57 8.93 17.35
N ARG A 55 -21.38 8.33 17.47
CA ARG A 55 -20.73 8.04 18.77
C ARG A 55 -19.45 8.82 19.01
N GLY A 56 -19.02 9.62 18.03
CA GLY A 56 -17.74 10.29 18.04
C GLY A 56 -16.59 9.41 17.51
N VAL A 57 -15.52 10.07 17.09
CA VAL A 57 -14.28 9.41 16.66
C VAL A 57 -13.54 8.91 17.90
N PRO A 58 -13.07 7.66 17.96
CA PRO A 58 -12.29 7.15 19.09
C PRO A 58 -10.94 7.87 19.22
N ASP A 59 -10.35 7.86 20.42
CA ASP A 59 -9.04 8.47 20.67
C ASP A 59 -7.93 7.86 19.82
N ASN A 60 -8.04 6.56 19.49
CA ASN A 60 -7.11 5.86 18.60
C ASN A 60 -7.88 5.17 17.45
N PRO A 61 -8.17 5.91 16.35
CA PRO A 61 -8.90 5.40 15.21
C PRO A 61 -8.26 4.15 14.54
N PRO A 62 -6.92 4.09 14.33
CA PRO A 62 -6.28 2.89 13.78
C PRO A 62 -6.47 1.64 14.65
N ALA A 63 -6.34 1.75 15.96
CA ALA A 63 -6.55 0.63 16.88
C ALA A 63 -8.01 0.15 16.87
N TRP A 64 -8.97 1.06 16.78
CA TRP A 64 -10.38 0.73 16.67
C TRP A 64 -10.67 -0.04 15.36
N LEU A 65 -10.13 0.44 14.23
CA LEU A 65 -10.27 -0.24 12.93
C LEU A 65 -9.68 -1.66 12.97
N LEU A 66 -8.47 -1.81 13.52
CA LEU A 66 -7.83 -3.12 13.68
C LEU A 66 -8.69 -4.07 14.53
N GLN A 67 -9.26 -3.56 15.63
CA GLN A 67 -10.12 -4.36 16.50
C GLN A 67 -11.40 -4.83 15.80
N VAL A 68 -12.05 -3.96 15.00
CA VAL A 68 -13.23 -4.30 14.21
C VAL A 68 -12.88 -5.32 13.14
N ALA A 69 -11.83 -5.09 12.36
CA ALA A 69 -11.38 -5.99 11.31
C ALA A 69 -11.00 -7.37 11.87
N ARG A 70 -10.27 -7.41 13.00
CA ARG A 70 -9.94 -8.65 13.72
C ARG A 70 -11.18 -9.45 14.12
N ARG A 71 -12.17 -8.80 14.74
CA ARG A 71 -13.41 -9.48 15.16
C ARG A 71 -14.12 -10.08 13.96
N ARG A 72 -14.24 -9.34 12.85
CA ARG A 72 -14.86 -9.83 11.62
C ARG A 72 -14.09 -10.99 11.01
N ALA A 73 -12.75 -10.90 10.97
CA ALA A 73 -11.91 -12.01 10.50
C ALA A 73 -12.16 -13.29 11.30
N ILE A 74 -12.17 -13.20 12.63
CA ILE A 74 -12.46 -14.34 13.54
C ILE A 74 -13.86 -14.90 13.27
N ASP A 75 -14.88 -14.04 13.12
CA ASP A 75 -16.26 -14.47 12.87
C ASP A 75 -16.41 -15.22 11.54
N VAL A 76 -15.71 -14.76 10.47
CA VAL A 76 -15.69 -15.45 9.18
C VAL A 76 -14.97 -16.79 9.30
N LEU A 77 -13.77 -16.79 9.91
CA LEU A 77 -12.94 -17.98 10.02
C LEU A 77 -13.57 -19.07 10.92
N ARG A 78 -14.29 -18.70 11.98
CA ARG A 78 -15.03 -19.66 12.82
C ARG A 78 -16.16 -20.39 12.06
N ARG A 79 -16.71 -19.76 11.02
CA ARG A 79 -17.72 -20.39 10.14
C ARG A 79 -17.07 -21.32 9.11
N ASP A 80 -15.80 -21.11 8.79
CA ASP A 80 -15.03 -22.00 7.94
C ASP A 80 -14.50 -23.16 8.77
N ARG A 81 -14.98 -24.39 8.47
CA ARG A 81 -14.57 -25.63 9.15
C ARG A 81 -13.08 -25.94 9.02
N SER A 82 -12.37 -25.27 8.12
CA SER A 82 -10.92 -25.42 7.93
C SER A 82 -10.09 -24.63 8.95
N PHE A 83 -10.69 -23.73 9.71
CA PHE A 83 -10.00 -22.90 10.69
C PHE A 83 -9.76 -23.68 11.98
N SER A 84 -8.49 -23.95 12.29
CA SER A 84 -8.09 -24.64 13.51
C SER A 84 -8.36 -23.80 14.75
N GLU A 85 -8.85 -24.41 15.83
CA GLU A 85 -8.99 -23.77 17.15
C GLU A 85 -7.71 -23.10 17.66
N LYS A 86 -6.54 -23.55 17.18
CA LYS A 86 -5.22 -22.97 17.52
C LYS A 86 -4.90 -21.69 16.75
N ALA A 87 -5.56 -21.42 15.64
CA ALA A 87 -5.25 -20.27 14.77
C ALA A 87 -5.76 -18.95 15.36
N GLU A 88 -6.87 -18.95 16.08
CA GLU A 88 -7.42 -17.73 16.71
C GLU A 88 -6.48 -17.14 17.79
N PRO A 89 -5.95 -17.92 18.75
CA PRO A 89 -4.97 -17.40 19.70
C PRO A 89 -3.69 -16.86 19.04
N LEU A 90 -3.22 -17.51 17.97
CA LEU A 90 -2.05 -17.06 17.21
C LEU A 90 -2.31 -15.74 16.49
N LEU A 91 -3.47 -15.59 15.86
CA LEU A 91 -3.90 -14.32 15.26
C LEU A 91 -3.93 -13.19 16.29
N ILE A 92 -4.55 -13.44 17.46
CA ILE A 92 -4.63 -12.44 18.52
C ILE A 92 -3.24 -12.05 19.02
N ALA A 93 -2.37 -13.03 19.26
CA ALA A 93 -1.01 -12.79 19.74
C ALA A 93 -0.16 -12.00 18.71
N HIS A 94 -0.26 -12.35 17.43
CA HIS A 94 0.44 -11.64 16.35
C HIS A 94 0.01 -10.17 16.28
N LEU A 95 -1.31 -9.93 16.23
CA LEU A 95 -1.84 -8.57 16.15
C LEU A 95 -1.56 -7.73 17.40
N ALA A 96 -1.52 -8.35 18.59
CA ALA A 96 -1.14 -7.67 19.82
C ALA A 96 0.34 -7.27 19.81
N ARG A 97 1.22 -8.15 19.32
CA ARG A 97 2.65 -7.85 19.16
C ARG A 97 2.86 -6.71 18.16
N ALA A 98 2.27 -6.79 16.98
CA ALA A 98 2.41 -5.76 15.95
C ALA A 98 1.82 -4.39 16.38
N ALA A 99 0.82 -4.37 17.27
CA ALA A 99 0.27 -3.12 17.82
C ALA A 99 1.22 -2.43 18.81
N SER A 100 2.16 -3.17 19.42
CA SER A 100 3.12 -2.68 20.41
C SER A 100 4.55 -2.58 19.89
N ASP A 101 4.84 -3.15 18.72
CA ASP A 101 6.17 -3.28 18.15
C ASP A 101 6.17 -2.81 16.69
N ALA A 102 6.80 -1.65 16.47
CA ALA A 102 6.90 -1.02 15.14
C ALA A 102 7.72 -1.86 14.14
N ASP A 103 8.66 -2.68 14.64
CA ASP A 103 9.48 -3.55 13.79
C ASP A 103 8.62 -4.69 13.23
N THR A 104 7.77 -5.31 14.06
CA THR A 104 6.80 -6.32 13.58
C THR A 104 5.86 -5.76 12.52
N GLU A 105 5.40 -4.53 12.68
CA GLU A 105 4.55 -3.86 11.68
C GLU A 105 5.30 -3.60 10.37
N LEU A 106 6.56 -3.18 10.46
CA LEU A 106 7.43 -2.97 9.30
C LEU A 106 7.65 -4.28 8.57
N ASP A 107 7.96 -5.36 9.29
CA ASP A 107 8.16 -6.70 8.74
C ASP A 107 6.93 -7.20 7.97
N ASP A 108 5.73 -7.09 8.56
CA ASP A 108 4.48 -7.48 7.91
C ASP A 108 4.21 -6.68 6.62
N THR A 109 4.49 -5.37 6.66
CA THR A 109 4.29 -4.50 5.49
C THR A 109 5.27 -4.84 4.37
N LEU A 110 6.54 -5.08 4.71
CA LEU A 110 7.55 -5.52 3.74
C LEU A 110 7.24 -6.92 3.20
N ALA A 111 6.86 -7.87 4.05
CA ALA A 111 6.46 -9.21 3.64
C ALA A 111 5.31 -9.17 2.62
N LEU A 112 4.30 -8.34 2.88
CA LEU A 112 3.20 -8.11 1.95
C LEU A 112 3.71 -7.52 0.63
N MET A 113 4.61 -6.53 0.67
CA MET A 113 5.18 -5.90 -0.51
C MET A 113 6.01 -6.89 -1.34
N PHE A 114 6.85 -7.71 -0.70
CA PHE A 114 7.59 -8.78 -1.37
C PHE A 114 6.66 -9.82 -2.00
N MET A 115 5.54 -10.14 -1.38
CA MET A 115 4.53 -11.04 -1.92
C MET A 115 3.82 -10.43 -3.14
N THR A 116 3.37 -9.18 -3.06
CA THR A 116 2.65 -8.51 -4.16
C THR A 116 3.56 -8.21 -5.37
N CYS A 117 4.85 -8.01 -5.14
CA CYS A 117 5.88 -7.81 -6.16
C CYS A 117 6.58 -9.13 -6.57
N HIS A 118 6.00 -10.30 -6.30
CA HIS A 118 6.63 -11.57 -6.63
C HIS A 118 6.87 -11.73 -8.14
N PRO A 119 8.08 -12.15 -8.59
CA PRO A 119 8.44 -12.21 -10.01
C PRO A 119 7.61 -13.20 -10.84
N THR A 120 6.90 -14.15 -10.22
CA THR A 120 5.94 -15.02 -10.92
C THR A 120 4.74 -14.25 -11.47
N LEU A 121 4.41 -13.09 -10.88
CA LEU A 121 3.35 -12.23 -11.40
C LEU A 121 3.86 -11.37 -12.57
N PRO A 122 3.05 -11.15 -13.61
CA PRO A 122 3.35 -10.15 -14.64
C PRO A 122 3.52 -8.76 -14.03
N SER A 123 4.41 -7.93 -14.59
CA SER A 123 4.72 -6.58 -14.06
C SER A 123 3.48 -5.73 -13.78
N GLU A 124 2.55 -5.65 -14.72
CA GLU A 124 1.28 -4.90 -14.54
C GLU A 124 0.41 -5.45 -13.41
N SER A 125 0.48 -6.77 -13.15
CA SER A 125 -0.24 -7.39 -12.05
C SER A 125 0.40 -7.07 -10.70
N ARG A 126 1.74 -7.03 -10.64
CA ARG A 126 2.49 -6.61 -9.45
C ARG A 126 2.11 -5.19 -9.04
N ILE A 127 2.14 -4.26 -9.99
CA ILE A 127 1.81 -2.85 -9.74
C ILE A 127 0.36 -2.70 -9.28
N ALA A 128 -0.60 -3.27 -10.03
CA ALA A 128 -2.01 -3.18 -9.67
C ALA A 128 -2.29 -3.80 -8.28
N LEU A 129 -1.66 -4.94 -7.97
CA LEU A 129 -1.83 -5.61 -6.69
C LEU A 129 -1.18 -4.83 -5.55
N THR A 130 0.01 -4.28 -5.74
CA THR A 130 0.70 -3.44 -4.74
C THR A 130 -0.10 -2.18 -4.44
N LEU A 131 -0.58 -1.47 -5.47
CA LEU A 131 -1.47 -0.31 -5.29
C LEU A 131 -2.74 -0.69 -4.53
N LYS A 132 -3.37 -1.83 -4.87
CA LYS A 132 -4.58 -2.28 -4.22
C LYS A 132 -4.37 -2.63 -2.75
N VAL A 133 -3.36 -3.45 -2.47
CA VAL A 133 -3.20 -4.14 -1.19
C VAL A 133 -2.34 -3.32 -0.22
N ALA A 134 -1.20 -2.79 -0.67
CA ALA A 134 -0.31 -1.98 0.15
C ALA A 134 -0.66 -0.49 0.13
N GLY A 135 -1.17 0.02 -0.99
CA GLY A 135 -1.52 1.42 -1.18
C GLY A 135 -2.98 1.75 -0.85
N GLY A 136 -3.87 0.76 -0.74
CA GLY A 136 -5.29 0.99 -0.44
C GLY A 136 -6.10 1.64 -1.57
N PHE A 137 -5.59 1.65 -2.81
CA PHE A 137 -6.28 2.26 -3.94
C PHE A 137 -7.53 1.46 -4.35
N SER A 138 -8.57 2.17 -4.77
CA SER A 138 -9.74 1.56 -5.42
C SER A 138 -9.39 1.05 -6.83
N VAL A 139 -10.23 0.18 -7.37
CA VAL A 139 -10.04 -0.30 -8.76
C VAL A 139 -10.06 0.84 -9.76
N ASP A 140 -10.93 1.83 -9.55
CA ASP A 140 -11.06 2.99 -10.44
C ASP A 140 -9.84 3.92 -10.37
N GLU A 141 -9.27 4.12 -9.16
CA GLU A 141 -8.03 4.89 -8.99
C GLU A 141 -6.84 4.18 -9.65
N ILE A 142 -6.73 2.85 -9.48
CA ILE A 142 -5.70 2.05 -10.14
C ILE A 142 -5.85 2.11 -11.66
N ALA A 143 -7.08 1.99 -12.17
CA ALA A 143 -7.36 2.03 -13.59
C ALA A 143 -6.96 3.38 -14.20
N ARG A 144 -7.31 4.49 -13.54
CA ARG A 144 -6.86 5.83 -13.94
C ARG A 144 -5.34 5.96 -13.90
N GLY A 145 -4.71 5.57 -12.77
CA GLY A 145 -3.25 5.66 -12.61
C GLY A 145 -2.46 4.80 -13.58
N LEU A 146 -3.03 3.68 -14.07
CA LEU A 146 -2.40 2.78 -15.04
C LEU A 146 -2.92 2.96 -16.47
N PHE A 147 -3.74 3.96 -16.75
CA PHE A 147 -4.38 4.18 -18.05
C PHE A 147 -5.05 2.92 -18.60
N ALA A 148 -5.77 2.20 -17.74
CA ALA A 148 -6.37 0.91 -18.05
C ALA A 148 -7.89 0.92 -17.82
N ASP A 149 -8.59 -0.01 -18.44
CA ASP A 149 -10.02 -0.21 -18.20
C ASP A 149 -10.25 -0.78 -16.77
N PRO A 150 -11.20 -0.24 -15.98
CA PRO A 150 -11.47 -0.72 -14.62
C PRO A 150 -11.83 -2.20 -14.54
N ARG A 151 -12.54 -2.74 -15.55
CA ARG A 151 -12.89 -4.17 -15.60
C ARG A 151 -11.65 -5.02 -15.85
N ALA A 152 -10.74 -4.55 -16.70
CA ALA A 152 -9.46 -5.24 -16.95
C ALA A 152 -8.60 -5.27 -15.68
N VAL A 153 -8.54 -4.15 -14.93
CA VAL A 153 -7.83 -4.08 -13.64
C VAL A 153 -8.47 -5.03 -12.62
N ALA A 154 -9.79 -5.04 -12.48
CA ALA A 154 -10.49 -5.95 -11.58
C ALA A 154 -10.19 -7.42 -11.89
N GLN A 155 -10.25 -7.83 -13.16
CA GLN A 155 -9.91 -9.18 -13.59
C GLN A 155 -8.42 -9.52 -13.36
N ARG A 156 -7.53 -8.55 -13.56
CA ARG A 156 -6.08 -8.70 -13.30
C ARG A 156 -5.83 -8.97 -11.82
N LEU A 157 -6.47 -8.20 -10.92
CA LEU A 157 -6.37 -8.39 -9.48
C LEU A 157 -6.89 -9.76 -9.03
N VAL A 158 -8.03 -10.21 -9.56
CA VAL A 158 -8.58 -11.55 -9.27
C VAL A 158 -7.61 -12.65 -9.68
N ARG A 159 -7.04 -12.55 -10.90
CA ARG A 159 -6.06 -13.53 -11.40
C ARG A 159 -4.79 -13.53 -10.57
N ALA A 160 -4.24 -12.35 -10.25
CA ALA A 160 -3.04 -12.23 -9.43
C ALA A 160 -3.21 -12.84 -8.03
N LYS A 161 -4.32 -12.53 -7.33
CA LYS A 161 -4.62 -13.11 -6.02
C LYS A 161 -4.80 -14.63 -6.07
N ARG A 162 -5.46 -15.12 -7.15
CA ARG A 162 -5.60 -16.56 -7.36
C ARG A 162 -4.23 -17.22 -7.55
N GLN A 163 -3.37 -16.64 -8.37
CA GLN A 163 -2.02 -17.16 -8.62
C GLN A 163 -1.21 -17.22 -7.32
N LEU A 164 -1.19 -16.14 -6.50
CA LEU A 164 -0.49 -16.13 -5.21
C LEU A 164 -0.98 -17.25 -4.28
N ARG A 165 -2.29 -17.48 -4.24
CA ARG A 165 -2.90 -18.53 -3.43
C ARG A 165 -2.55 -19.93 -3.95
N ASP A 166 -2.67 -20.15 -5.27
CA ASP A 166 -2.50 -21.45 -5.91
C ASP A 166 -1.01 -21.88 -5.88
N GLU A 167 -0.07 -20.93 -5.90
CA GLU A 167 1.37 -21.16 -5.71
C GLU A 167 1.77 -21.34 -4.24
N GLY A 168 0.85 -21.08 -3.29
CA GLY A 168 1.12 -21.24 -1.87
C GLY A 168 2.20 -20.30 -1.33
N LEU A 169 2.33 -19.10 -1.91
CA LEU A 169 3.35 -18.14 -1.50
C LEU A 169 3.17 -17.72 -0.05
N GLU A 170 4.27 -17.70 0.69
CA GLU A 170 4.29 -17.26 2.08
C GLU A 170 4.35 -15.72 2.17
N VAL A 171 3.70 -15.20 3.21
CA VAL A 171 3.83 -13.79 3.62
C VAL A 171 5.01 -13.71 4.57
N ALA A 172 6.19 -13.61 4.00
CA ALA A 172 7.44 -13.52 4.75
C ALA A 172 8.48 -12.72 3.95
N LEU A 173 9.47 -12.20 4.66
CA LEU A 173 10.66 -11.68 4.01
C LEU A 173 11.39 -12.84 3.30
N PRO A 174 11.93 -12.61 2.10
CA PRO A 174 12.69 -13.61 1.37
C PRO A 174 13.89 -14.12 2.18
N SER A 175 14.35 -15.36 1.91
CA SER A 175 15.59 -15.84 2.46
C SER A 175 16.77 -14.95 2.05
N ALA A 176 17.86 -14.94 2.82
CA ALA A 176 19.03 -14.11 2.50
C ALA A 176 19.60 -14.40 1.09
N GLY A 177 19.44 -15.62 0.57
CA GLY A 177 19.87 -15.99 -0.77
C GLY A 177 18.97 -15.46 -1.88
N ASP A 178 17.66 -15.36 -1.63
CA ASP A 178 16.66 -14.92 -2.61
C ASP A 178 16.45 -13.40 -2.56
N LEU A 179 16.83 -12.77 -1.43
CA LEU A 179 16.54 -11.37 -1.14
C LEU A 179 17.02 -10.40 -2.24
N PRO A 180 18.24 -10.50 -2.80
CA PRO A 180 18.69 -9.56 -3.84
C PRO A 180 17.77 -9.55 -5.05
N ALA A 181 17.46 -10.72 -5.64
CA ALA A 181 16.61 -10.85 -6.81
C ALA A 181 15.15 -10.41 -6.53
N ARG A 182 14.67 -10.70 -5.30
CA ARG A 182 13.32 -10.29 -4.86
C ARG A 182 13.26 -8.78 -4.61
N LEU A 183 14.31 -8.18 -4.06
CA LEU A 183 14.42 -6.73 -3.88
C LEU A 183 14.43 -6.01 -5.23
N GLU A 184 15.21 -6.50 -6.21
CA GLU A 184 15.18 -5.97 -7.57
C GLU A 184 13.75 -5.95 -8.14
N SER A 185 13.00 -7.03 -7.98
CA SER A 185 11.59 -7.09 -8.43
C SER A 185 10.68 -6.06 -7.74
N VAL A 186 10.95 -5.75 -6.47
CA VAL A 186 10.24 -4.69 -5.73
C VAL A 186 10.63 -3.31 -6.27
N LEU A 187 11.92 -3.03 -6.42
CA LEU A 187 12.41 -1.75 -6.94
C LEU A 187 11.88 -1.49 -8.36
N ASP A 188 11.90 -2.49 -9.23
CA ASP A 188 11.30 -2.42 -10.57
C ASP A 188 9.81 -2.07 -10.51
N SER A 189 9.06 -2.74 -9.64
CA SER A 189 7.63 -2.51 -9.51
C SER A 189 7.32 -1.09 -9.02
N LEU A 190 8.09 -0.59 -8.03
CA LEU A 190 7.95 0.77 -7.53
C LEU A 190 8.41 1.81 -8.55
N SER A 191 9.46 1.51 -9.36
CA SER A 191 9.92 2.38 -10.44
C SER A 191 8.83 2.55 -11.50
N VAL A 192 8.22 1.45 -11.96
CA VAL A 192 7.14 1.51 -12.95
C VAL A 192 5.90 2.19 -12.36
N MET A 193 5.56 1.91 -11.09
CA MET A 193 4.47 2.57 -10.38
C MET A 193 4.66 4.10 -10.35
N PHE A 194 5.85 4.55 -9.94
CA PHE A 194 6.19 5.98 -9.92
C PHE A 194 6.14 6.59 -11.32
N THR A 195 6.78 5.94 -12.30
CA THR A 195 6.86 6.44 -13.69
C THR A 195 5.48 6.55 -14.31
N THR A 196 4.58 5.58 -14.04
CA THR A 196 3.20 5.62 -14.52
C THR A 196 2.45 6.82 -13.94
N GLY A 197 2.56 7.06 -12.63
CA GLY A 197 1.94 8.25 -12.01
C GLY A 197 2.58 9.58 -12.45
N TYR A 198 3.87 9.58 -12.80
CA TYR A 198 4.64 10.75 -13.20
C TYR A 198 4.51 11.08 -14.70
N GLY A 199 4.11 10.11 -15.52
CA GLY A 199 3.95 10.27 -16.97
C GLY A 199 2.74 11.14 -17.32
N ALA A 200 2.76 11.65 -18.56
CA ALA A 200 1.61 12.35 -19.12
C ALA A 200 0.49 11.35 -19.42
N GLY A 201 -0.64 11.50 -18.74
CA GLY A 201 -1.87 10.79 -19.04
C GLY A 201 -2.67 11.45 -20.16
N ASP A 202 -3.60 10.68 -20.72
CA ASP A 202 -4.66 11.23 -21.56
C ASP A 202 -5.83 11.69 -20.67
N GLY A 203 -6.28 12.94 -20.82
CA GLY A 203 -7.43 13.47 -20.12
C GLY A 203 -7.15 14.64 -19.16
N ASP A 204 -8.09 14.93 -18.26
CA ASP A 204 -8.07 16.11 -17.38
C ASP A 204 -6.94 16.12 -16.33
N THR A 205 -6.29 14.98 -16.07
CA THR A 205 -5.23 14.86 -15.08
C THR A 205 -3.96 14.31 -15.71
N LEU A 206 -2.97 15.18 -15.91
CA LEU A 206 -1.69 14.83 -16.54
C LEU A 206 -0.76 14.02 -15.61
N ILE A 207 -0.90 14.17 -14.30
CA ILE A 207 -0.04 13.53 -13.30
C ILE A 207 -0.91 12.94 -12.18
N HIS A 208 -0.63 11.71 -11.79
CA HIS A 208 -1.21 11.04 -10.64
C HIS A 208 -0.26 11.13 -9.44
N GLU A 209 -0.25 12.30 -8.78
CA GLU A 209 0.66 12.59 -7.65
C GLU A 209 0.49 11.58 -6.51
N ASP A 210 -0.73 11.12 -6.25
CA ASP A 210 -1.06 10.14 -5.22
C ASP A 210 -0.36 8.79 -5.47
N VAL A 211 -0.27 8.34 -6.73
CA VAL A 211 0.47 7.13 -7.12
C VAL A 211 1.98 7.32 -6.94
N CYS A 212 2.51 8.49 -7.34
CA CYS A 212 3.92 8.82 -7.14
C CYS A 212 4.30 8.85 -5.67
N LEU A 213 3.52 9.54 -4.84
CA LEU A 213 3.78 9.68 -3.40
C LEU A 213 3.64 8.34 -2.68
N GLU A 214 2.74 7.46 -3.13
CA GLU A 214 2.64 6.11 -2.58
C GLU A 214 3.87 5.26 -2.93
N ALA A 215 4.40 5.36 -4.16
CA ALA A 215 5.66 4.69 -4.51
C ALA A 215 6.81 5.17 -3.61
N VAL A 216 6.92 6.49 -3.35
CA VAL A 216 7.90 7.05 -2.41
C VAL A 216 7.69 6.50 -1.00
N ARG A 217 6.44 6.45 -0.51
CA ARG A 217 6.12 5.92 0.82
C ARG A 217 6.57 4.47 0.97
N LEU A 218 6.26 3.62 0.00
CA LEU A 218 6.64 2.22 0.00
C LEU A 218 8.17 2.04 -0.10
N ALA A 219 8.83 2.84 -0.95
CA ALA A 219 10.29 2.80 -1.08
C ALA A 219 11.01 3.18 0.22
N ARG A 220 10.50 4.16 0.98
CA ARG A 220 11.03 4.53 2.30
C ARG A 220 10.99 3.38 3.31
N LEU A 221 10.05 2.44 3.21
CA LEU A 221 10.01 1.28 4.09
C LEU A 221 11.23 0.38 3.89
N LEU A 222 11.73 0.27 2.64
CA LEU A 222 12.89 -0.54 2.31
C LEU A 222 14.18 -0.04 2.99
N VAL A 223 14.39 1.27 3.10
CA VAL A 223 15.58 1.82 3.76
C VAL A 223 15.51 1.76 5.29
N ARG A 224 14.31 1.55 5.84
CA ARG A 224 14.11 1.44 7.30
C ARG A 224 14.42 0.05 7.84
N HIS A 225 14.41 -0.98 6.99
CA HIS A 225 14.59 -2.37 7.43
C HIS A 225 16.02 -2.83 7.17
N PRO A 226 16.72 -3.44 8.18
CA PRO A 226 18.14 -3.83 8.07
C PRO A 226 18.46 -4.78 6.90
N ALA A 227 17.52 -5.67 6.54
CA ALA A 227 17.74 -6.61 5.44
C ALA A 227 17.62 -5.99 4.05
N THR A 228 16.91 -4.86 3.91
CA THR A 228 16.64 -4.21 2.61
C THR A 228 17.35 -2.86 2.44
N THR A 229 17.99 -2.36 3.50
CA THR A 229 18.79 -1.12 3.45
C THR A 229 20.13 -1.39 2.78
N THR A 230 20.21 -1.12 1.48
CA THR A 230 21.41 -1.27 0.65
C THR A 230 21.75 0.06 -0.04
N PRO A 231 22.98 0.26 -0.55
CA PRO A 231 23.32 1.45 -1.32
C PRO A 231 22.36 1.68 -2.51
N GLU A 232 21.95 0.60 -3.18
CA GLU A 232 21.02 0.65 -4.31
C GLU A 232 19.64 1.12 -3.87
N THR A 233 19.15 0.65 -2.72
CA THR A 233 17.86 1.06 -2.16
C THR A 233 17.88 2.54 -1.77
N HIS A 234 18.97 3.01 -1.14
CA HIS A 234 19.13 4.43 -0.82
C HIS A 234 19.17 5.29 -2.07
N ALA A 235 19.96 4.91 -3.08
CA ALA A 235 20.02 5.62 -4.35
C ALA A 235 18.66 5.67 -5.05
N PHE A 236 17.90 4.56 -5.02
CA PHE A 236 16.56 4.49 -5.58
C PHE A 236 15.59 5.43 -4.84
N VAL A 237 15.58 5.43 -3.51
CA VAL A 237 14.75 6.33 -2.71
C VAL A 237 15.10 7.79 -2.99
N ALA A 238 16.39 8.13 -3.03
CA ALA A 238 16.85 9.48 -3.36
C ALA A 238 16.36 9.92 -4.74
N LEU A 239 16.43 9.04 -5.75
CA LEU A 239 15.90 9.32 -7.09
C LEU A 239 14.41 9.62 -7.06
N LEU A 240 13.60 8.78 -6.39
CA LEU A 240 12.16 9.01 -6.29
C LEU A 240 11.83 10.30 -5.54
N LEU A 241 12.54 10.60 -4.46
CA LEU A 241 12.37 11.84 -3.69
C LEU A 241 12.65 13.09 -4.53
N LEU A 242 13.76 13.10 -5.28
CA LEU A 242 14.12 14.21 -6.16
C LEU A 242 13.10 14.42 -7.29
N GLN A 243 12.56 13.34 -7.82
CA GLN A 243 11.49 13.41 -8.82
C GLN A 243 10.16 13.87 -8.22
N ALA A 244 9.79 13.34 -7.05
CA ALA A 244 8.56 13.73 -6.34
C ALA A 244 8.60 15.18 -5.86
N ALA A 245 9.78 15.70 -5.48
CA ALA A 245 9.94 17.09 -5.09
C ALA A 245 9.48 18.07 -6.18
N ARG A 246 9.49 17.65 -7.43
CA ARG A 246 9.17 18.49 -8.59
C ARG A 246 7.69 18.41 -8.99
N LEU A 247 6.89 17.50 -8.43
CA LEU A 247 5.49 17.29 -8.81
C LEU A 247 4.66 18.59 -8.87
N PRO A 248 4.71 19.51 -7.86
CA PRO A 248 3.92 20.73 -7.90
C PRO A 248 4.32 21.73 -9.01
N ALA A 249 5.54 21.59 -9.56
CA ALA A 249 6.03 22.43 -10.64
C ALA A 249 5.99 21.74 -12.02
N ARG A 250 5.50 20.50 -12.07
CA ARG A 250 5.49 19.68 -13.29
C ARG A 250 4.42 20.11 -14.28
N VAL A 251 3.34 20.71 -13.80
CA VAL A 251 2.25 21.24 -14.63
C VAL A 251 2.25 22.76 -14.51
N THR A 252 2.23 23.45 -15.65
CA THR A 252 2.11 24.91 -15.72
C THR A 252 0.69 25.35 -15.35
N ASP A 253 0.51 26.65 -15.12
CA ASP A 253 -0.83 27.22 -14.87
C ASP A 253 -1.75 27.14 -16.10
N SER A 254 -1.18 26.95 -17.32
CA SER A 254 -1.93 26.64 -18.55
C SER A 254 -2.35 25.19 -18.69
N GLY A 255 -1.88 24.30 -17.79
CA GLY A 255 -2.19 22.87 -17.83
C GLY A 255 -1.21 22.05 -18.67
N ASP A 256 -0.11 22.64 -19.15
CA ASP A 256 0.90 21.94 -19.95
C ASP A 256 2.00 21.35 -19.07
N LEU A 257 2.69 20.31 -19.56
CA LEU A 257 3.85 19.73 -18.88
C LEU A 257 5.07 20.64 -19.03
N ALA A 258 5.62 21.11 -17.90
CA ALA A 258 6.83 21.89 -17.86
C ALA A 258 8.09 20.99 -17.91
N VAL A 259 9.02 21.27 -18.84
CA VAL A 259 10.35 20.66 -18.83
C VAL A 259 11.18 21.23 -17.68
N LEU A 260 12.22 20.52 -17.24
CA LEU A 260 12.99 20.88 -16.04
C LEU A 260 13.50 22.33 -16.02
N SER A 261 13.91 22.84 -17.17
CA SER A 261 14.43 24.24 -17.33
C SER A 261 13.35 25.31 -17.15
N GLU A 262 12.07 24.92 -17.33
CA GLU A 262 10.92 25.84 -17.27
C GLU A 262 10.19 25.78 -15.95
N GLN A 263 10.52 24.78 -15.10
CA GLN A 263 9.85 24.61 -13.82
C GLN A 263 10.19 25.71 -12.83
N ASP A 264 9.15 26.26 -12.20
CA ASP A 264 9.34 27.16 -11.07
C ASP A 264 9.85 26.39 -9.84
N ARG A 265 11.14 26.59 -9.52
CA ARG A 265 11.78 25.92 -8.38
C ARG A 265 11.25 26.38 -7.03
N ALA A 266 10.55 27.50 -6.93
CA ALA A 266 9.90 27.92 -5.70
C ALA A 266 8.74 27.01 -5.31
N ARG A 267 8.14 26.31 -6.29
CA ARG A 267 7.07 25.32 -6.09
C ARG A 267 7.59 23.93 -5.68
N TRP A 268 8.91 23.70 -5.71
CA TRP A 268 9.47 22.40 -5.35
C TRP A 268 9.29 22.10 -3.87
N LEU A 269 9.05 20.83 -3.54
CA LEU A 269 8.96 20.31 -2.18
C LEU A 269 10.37 20.13 -1.60
N TRP A 270 11.00 21.23 -1.19
CA TRP A 270 12.37 21.27 -0.67
C TRP A 270 12.66 20.27 0.46
N PRO A 271 11.72 19.96 1.38
CA PRO A 271 11.94 18.89 2.36
C PRO A 271 12.31 17.54 1.74
N LEU A 272 11.71 17.17 0.59
CA LEU A 272 12.05 15.93 -0.12
C LEU A 272 13.45 16.00 -0.76
N VAL A 273 13.86 17.19 -1.24
CA VAL A 273 15.22 17.39 -1.77
C VAL A 273 16.25 17.22 -0.66
N HIS A 274 16.01 17.82 0.50
CA HIS A 274 16.93 17.68 1.64
C HIS A 274 17.02 16.23 2.12
N GLU A 275 15.90 15.52 2.22
CA GLU A 275 15.89 14.10 2.57
C GLU A 275 16.68 13.24 1.57
N ALA A 276 16.58 13.53 0.28
CA ALA A 276 17.28 12.78 -0.77
C ALA A 276 18.81 12.96 -0.75
N LEU A 277 19.33 14.04 -0.14
CA LEU A 277 20.75 14.37 -0.07
C LEU A 277 21.43 13.86 1.22
N HIS A 278 20.68 13.33 2.15
CA HIS A 278 21.14 12.80 3.44
C HIS A 278 20.92 11.31 3.58
#